data_293671f0225dffdf3b1916078a351689
#
_entry.id   293671f0225dffdf3b1916078a351689
#
_cell.length_a   1.000
_cell.length_b   1.000
_cell.length_c   1.000
_cell.angle_alpha   90.00
_cell.angle_beta   90.00
_cell.angle_gamma   90.00
#
_symmetry.space_group_name_H-M   'P 1'
#
loop_
_entity.id
_entity.type
_entity.pdbx_description
1 polymer ?
#
loop_
_entity_poly.entity_id
_entity_poly.type
_entity_poly.pdbx_seq_one_letter_code
_entity_poly.pdbx_strand_id
1 'polypeptide(L)'
;MQEEQKISKEKEVTKAFDRVIENTIKKKIDNEIKPEGIPGIINKIHDNIGEIVICTDLFLSEANRIDEDRKIKIQEASAEFNSKEFSLDKGSESFREEMLEFLASLTVNMISVVRKFRRSYTVSLSGIIIRSFYLNLFSLFDAFTGDLLRELYRGKPELVRSLGQSLSIADILEHTNISDIINEVIEKELENMIRESYVEQFQILEKRFNIKLREFKNWPKFVEITQRRNLIMHAGGRVNSGYLSICKKNECVFDKELKVGDILKIDKLYLFEASMIFQEVSFKLGITLWRKLFEHQLVDSDSYMIEHLYNLLVDENYRLVENLGEFCINLPKHYSDANKKTITLNYCIALKMLDQHEKLKSVLSSVDWSSSILDFKLAVSVLGDNYALMLGLMEQIGLEGEYISEKSYIEWPLFRNVRDLPEFQEKFKKIYSKDLKAEIRKDASSKFAEDLSGEH
;
A
#
# COMPACT_ATOMS: atom_id res chain seq x y z
N MET A 1 24.42 9.22 -16.33
CA MET A 1 23.92 10.03 -15.21
C MET A 1 22.41 9.89 -14.98
N GLN A 2 21.51 10.26 -15.94
CA GLN A 2 20.04 10.08 -15.73
C GLN A 2 19.60 8.61 -15.72
N GLU A 3 20.20 7.75 -16.53
CA GLU A 3 19.96 6.31 -16.55
C GLU A 3 20.52 5.59 -15.31
N GLU A 4 21.67 5.98 -14.84
CA GLU A 4 22.27 5.44 -13.60
C GLU A 4 21.50 5.85 -12.35
N GLN A 5 20.94 7.07 -12.32
CA GLN A 5 20.04 7.52 -11.25
C GLN A 5 18.69 6.77 -11.27
N LYS A 6 18.20 6.40 -12.46
CA LYS A 6 16.99 5.60 -12.61
C LYS A 6 17.21 4.16 -12.14
N ILE A 7 18.33 3.54 -12.53
CA ILE A 7 18.74 2.20 -12.08
C ILE A 7 19.02 2.16 -10.57
N SER A 8 19.59 3.22 -10.01
CA SER A 8 19.82 3.34 -8.56
C SER A 8 18.51 3.45 -7.79
N LYS A 9 17.54 4.25 -8.27
CA LYS A 9 16.19 4.34 -7.67
C LYS A 9 15.41 3.03 -7.79
N GLU A 10 15.49 2.32 -8.91
CA GLU A 10 14.88 1.00 -9.06
C GLU A 10 15.47 -0.03 -8.09
N LYS A 11 16.79 -0.01 -7.87
CA LYS A 11 17.45 -0.89 -6.90
C LYS A 11 17.09 -0.55 -5.44
N GLU A 12 16.92 0.73 -5.11
CA GLU A 12 16.45 1.14 -3.77
C GLU A 12 14.99 0.74 -3.52
N VAL A 13 14.13 0.92 -4.52
CA VAL A 13 12.74 0.46 -4.46
C VAL A 13 12.66 -1.05 -4.31
N THR A 14 13.50 -1.81 -5.04
CA THR A 14 13.53 -3.29 -4.95
C THR A 14 14.02 -3.75 -3.57
N LYS A 15 15.07 -3.12 -3.01
CA LYS A 15 15.55 -3.46 -1.65
C LYS A 15 14.54 -3.12 -0.54
N ALA A 16 13.86 -1.98 -0.64
CA ALA A 16 12.80 -1.64 0.32
C ALA A 16 11.65 -2.65 0.26
N PHE A 17 11.43 -3.21 -0.92
CA PHE A 17 10.38 -4.18 -1.20
C PHE A 17 10.68 -5.59 -0.69
N ASP A 18 11.92 -6.08 -0.89
CA ASP A 18 12.37 -7.38 -0.37
C ASP A 18 12.20 -7.42 1.16
N ARG A 19 12.44 -6.28 1.84
CA ARG A 19 12.25 -6.16 3.29
C ARG A 19 10.78 -6.14 3.71
N VAL A 20 9.89 -5.54 2.90
CA VAL A 20 8.43 -5.57 3.15
C VAL A 20 7.92 -7.01 3.03
N ILE A 21 8.43 -7.78 2.05
CA ILE A 21 8.10 -9.21 1.87
C ILE A 21 8.48 -10.02 3.12
N GLU A 22 9.74 -9.89 3.58
CA GLU A 22 10.22 -10.60 4.77
C GLU A 22 9.39 -10.27 6.01
N ASN A 23 9.04 -9.00 6.22
CA ASN A 23 8.28 -8.56 7.38
C ASN A 23 6.80 -8.92 7.32
N THR A 24 6.19 -8.99 6.13
CA THR A 24 4.76 -9.35 5.97
C THR A 24 4.55 -10.85 6.15
N ILE A 25 5.47 -11.69 5.68
CA ILE A 25 5.48 -13.14 5.99
C ILE A 25 5.57 -13.35 7.50
N LYS A 26 6.40 -12.55 8.17
CA LYS A 26 6.59 -12.56 9.61
C LYS A 26 5.32 -12.21 10.40
N LYS A 27 4.57 -11.19 9.97
CA LYS A 27 3.30 -10.78 10.62
C LYS A 27 2.18 -11.80 10.52
N LYS A 28 2.15 -12.66 9.48
CA LYS A 28 1.12 -13.70 9.36
C LYS A 28 1.22 -14.78 10.43
N ILE A 29 2.41 -15.02 10.95
CA ILE A 29 2.65 -16.01 11.99
C ILE A 29 2.13 -15.52 13.36
N ASP A 30 2.16 -14.20 13.60
CA ASP A 30 1.77 -13.59 14.89
C ASP A 30 0.26 -13.29 15.03
N ASN A 31 -0.57 -13.43 13.98
CA ASN A 31 -1.94 -12.89 13.97
C ASN A 31 -3.05 -13.93 13.81
N GLU A 32 -3.13 -14.95 14.67
CA GLU A 32 -4.38 -15.69 14.92
C GLU A 32 -5.28 -15.03 15.97
N ILE A 33 -4.99 -13.83 16.44
CA ILE A 33 -5.90 -13.05 17.28
C ILE A 33 -6.89 -12.35 16.36
N LYS A 34 -8.15 -12.76 16.41
CA LYS A 34 -9.27 -12.14 15.70
C LYS A 34 -9.26 -10.62 15.92
N PRO A 35 -8.97 -9.82 14.91
CA PRO A 35 -9.14 -8.38 15.01
C PRO A 35 -10.65 -8.10 14.97
N GLU A 36 -11.25 -7.91 16.13
CA GLU A 36 -12.65 -7.51 16.25
C GLU A 36 -12.76 -5.98 16.13
N GLY A 37 -13.78 -5.50 15.41
CA GLY A 37 -14.08 -4.09 15.26
C GLY A 37 -13.33 -3.36 14.16
N ILE A 38 -13.36 -2.02 14.21
CA ILE A 38 -12.80 -1.14 13.18
C ILE A 38 -11.28 -1.34 12.97
N PRO A 39 -10.44 -1.52 14.01
CA PRO A 39 -9.03 -1.84 13.84
C PRO A 39 -8.79 -3.05 12.94
N GLY A 40 -9.50 -4.13 13.19
CA GLY A 40 -9.35 -5.33 12.40
C GLY A 40 -9.79 -5.19 10.95
N ILE A 41 -10.81 -4.40 10.71
CA ILE A 41 -11.27 -4.11 9.34
C ILE A 41 -10.20 -3.32 8.58
N ILE A 42 -9.53 -2.36 9.23
CA ILE A 42 -8.43 -1.59 8.63
C ILE A 42 -7.21 -2.50 8.42
N ASN A 43 -6.83 -3.31 9.42
CA ASN A 43 -5.69 -4.23 9.28
C ASN A 43 -5.92 -5.22 8.15
N LYS A 44 -7.10 -5.82 8.06
CA LYS A 44 -7.46 -6.78 7.00
C LYS A 44 -7.25 -6.23 5.58
N ILE A 45 -7.65 -4.98 5.30
CA ILE A 45 -7.39 -4.39 3.97
C ILE A 45 -5.91 -4.10 3.77
N HIS A 46 -5.19 -3.61 4.80
CA HIS A 46 -3.77 -3.33 4.71
C HIS A 46 -2.95 -4.60 4.46
N ASP A 47 -3.26 -5.69 5.16
CA ASP A 47 -2.62 -6.99 4.98
C ASP A 47 -2.89 -7.55 3.58
N ASN A 48 -4.14 -7.53 3.12
CA ASN A 48 -4.50 -7.99 1.78
C ASN A 48 -3.82 -7.16 0.67
N ILE A 49 -3.67 -5.85 0.84
CA ILE A 49 -2.92 -5.01 -0.09
C ILE A 49 -1.43 -5.36 -0.03
N GLY A 50 -0.88 -5.60 1.16
CA GLY A 50 0.49 -6.08 1.34
C GLY A 50 0.74 -7.38 0.56
N GLU A 51 -0.19 -8.33 0.63
CA GLU A 51 -0.11 -9.58 -0.14
C GLU A 51 -0.11 -9.36 -1.67
N ILE A 52 -0.92 -8.42 -2.17
CA ILE A 52 -0.90 -8.05 -3.61
C ILE A 52 0.49 -7.55 -4.00
N VAL A 53 1.09 -6.75 -3.14
CA VAL A 53 2.42 -6.19 -3.35
C VAL A 53 3.47 -7.31 -3.41
N ILE A 54 3.46 -8.24 -2.46
CA ILE A 54 4.34 -9.42 -2.41
C ILE A 54 4.14 -10.30 -3.64
N CYS A 55 2.89 -10.67 -3.93
CA CYS A 55 2.55 -11.48 -5.09
C CYS A 55 3.00 -10.82 -6.40
N THR A 56 2.91 -9.48 -6.49
CA THR A 56 3.39 -8.75 -7.66
C THR A 56 4.89 -8.97 -7.86
N ASP A 57 5.69 -8.88 -6.80
CA ASP A 57 7.14 -9.08 -6.90
C ASP A 57 7.51 -10.52 -7.26
N LEU A 58 6.88 -11.48 -6.61
CA LEU A 58 7.14 -12.89 -6.85
C LEU A 58 6.79 -13.34 -8.28
N PHE A 59 5.62 -12.95 -8.77
CA PHE A 59 5.13 -13.45 -10.05
C PHE A 59 5.54 -12.59 -11.24
N LEU A 60 5.81 -11.29 -11.05
CA LEU A 60 6.12 -10.40 -12.16
C LEU A 60 7.51 -10.68 -12.77
N SER A 61 8.48 -11.08 -11.96
CA SER A 61 9.82 -11.45 -12.44
C SER A 61 9.75 -12.63 -13.41
N GLU A 62 9.03 -13.69 -13.03
CA GLU A 62 8.84 -14.87 -13.86
C GLU A 62 7.98 -14.58 -15.10
N ALA A 63 6.91 -13.79 -14.95
CA ALA A 63 6.08 -13.38 -16.07
C ALA A 63 6.87 -12.56 -17.12
N ASN A 64 7.74 -11.65 -16.65
CA ASN A 64 8.63 -10.89 -17.54
C ASN A 64 9.63 -11.79 -18.25
N ARG A 65 10.20 -12.79 -17.57
CA ARG A 65 11.08 -13.78 -18.16
C ARG A 65 10.38 -14.56 -19.27
N ILE A 66 9.16 -15.03 -19.02
CA ILE A 66 8.35 -15.74 -20.02
C ILE A 66 7.99 -14.83 -21.21
N ASP A 67 7.63 -13.58 -20.95
CA ASP A 67 7.31 -12.62 -22.01
C ASP A 67 8.56 -12.32 -22.88
N GLU A 68 9.75 -12.25 -22.29
CA GLU A 68 11.01 -12.05 -23.00
C GLU A 68 11.42 -13.29 -23.80
N ASP A 69 11.34 -14.49 -23.22
CA ASP A 69 11.58 -15.75 -23.95
C ASP A 69 10.67 -15.88 -25.19
N ARG A 70 9.42 -15.42 -25.07
CA ARG A 70 8.48 -15.38 -26.20
C ARG A 70 8.94 -14.43 -27.30
N LYS A 71 9.45 -13.24 -26.93
CA LYS A 71 9.98 -12.27 -27.90
C LYS A 71 11.21 -12.83 -28.63
N ILE A 72 12.14 -13.42 -27.88
CA ILE A 72 13.36 -14.04 -28.45
C ILE A 72 12.96 -15.11 -29.48
N LYS A 73 12.07 -16.04 -29.12
CA LYS A 73 11.59 -17.07 -30.04
C LYS A 73 10.93 -16.53 -31.31
N ILE A 74 10.32 -15.36 -31.26
CA ILE A 74 9.76 -14.69 -32.45
C ILE A 74 10.88 -14.09 -33.29
N GLN A 75 11.87 -13.45 -32.64
CA GLN A 75 13.03 -12.87 -33.35
C GLN A 75 13.83 -13.97 -34.07
N GLU A 76 14.06 -15.11 -33.42
CA GLU A 76 14.70 -16.29 -34.01
C GLU A 76 13.94 -16.80 -35.19
N ALA A 77 12.59 -17.02 -35.05
CA ALA A 77 11.74 -17.49 -36.15
C ALA A 77 11.70 -16.48 -37.31
N SER A 78 11.76 -15.19 -37.03
CA SER A 78 11.81 -14.14 -38.05
C SER A 78 13.18 -14.11 -38.77
N ALA A 79 14.28 -14.28 -38.01
CA ALA A 79 15.63 -14.35 -38.57
C ALA A 79 15.78 -15.60 -39.45
N GLU A 80 15.29 -16.76 -38.99
CA GLU A 80 15.28 -17.99 -39.80
C GLU A 80 14.50 -17.83 -41.11
N PHE A 81 13.36 -17.13 -41.06
CA PHE A 81 12.60 -16.79 -42.25
C PHE A 81 13.41 -15.94 -43.25
N ASN A 82 14.10 -14.91 -42.75
CA ASN A 82 14.89 -13.97 -43.55
C ASN A 82 16.19 -14.59 -44.09
N SER A 83 16.73 -15.65 -43.47
CA SER A 83 18.00 -16.28 -43.84
C SER A 83 17.84 -17.39 -44.91
N LYS A 84 16.63 -17.82 -45.24
CA LYS A 84 16.39 -18.81 -46.24
C LYS A 84 16.56 -18.18 -47.67
N GLU A 85 17.80 -18.17 -48.16
CA GLU A 85 18.06 -17.95 -49.57
C GLU A 85 17.66 -19.19 -50.36
N PHE A 86 16.78 -19.01 -51.32
CA PHE A 86 16.37 -20.06 -52.23
C PHE A 86 16.92 -19.75 -53.64
N SER A 87 17.78 -20.61 -54.12
CA SER A 87 18.29 -20.53 -55.48
C SER A 87 17.40 -21.38 -56.44
N LEU A 88 16.58 -20.70 -57.20
CA LEU A 88 15.80 -21.36 -58.26
C LEU A 88 16.64 -21.48 -59.51
N ASP A 89 16.81 -22.71 -60.02
CA ASP A 89 17.41 -22.90 -61.33
C ASP A 89 16.36 -22.65 -62.43
N LYS A 90 16.45 -21.49 -63.03
CA LYS A 90 15.52 -21.01 -64.06
C LYS A 90 15.53 -21.84 -65.36
N GLY A 91 16.45 -22.78 -65.49
CA GLY A 91 16.60 -23.65 -66.66
C GLY A 91 16.08 -25.08 -66.52
N SER A 92 15.60 -25.47 -65.31
CA SER A 92 15.14 -26.85 -65.08
C SER A 92 13.69 -27.09 -65.58
N GLU A 93 13.40 -28.30 -66.09
CA GLU A 93 12.04 -28.70 -66.43
C GLU A 93 11.09 -28.73 -65.21
N SER A 94 11.64 -28.82 -64.00
CA SER A 94 10.90 -28.81 -62.71
C SER A 94 10.73 -27.40 -62.09
N PHE A 95 11.20 -26.34 -62.75
CA PHE A 95 11.17 -24.98 -62.21
C PHE A 95 9.80 -24.55 -61.68
N ARG A 96 8.72 -24.96 -62.34
CA ARG A 96 7.37 -24.61 -61.95
C ARG A 96 6.93 -25.33 -60.66
N GLU A 97 7.32 -26.59 -60.47
CA GLU A 97 7.05 -27.35 -59.27
C GLU A 97 7.86 -26.87 -58.08
N GLU A 98 9.16 -26.64 -58.30
CA GLU A 98 10.05 -26.05 -57.29
C GLU A 98 9.59 -24.68 -56.84
N MET A 99 9.08 -23.85 -57.73
CA MET A 99 8.49 -22.55 -57.40
C MET A 99 7.23 -22.69 -56.55
N LEU A 100 6.34 -23.64 -56.86
CA LEU A 100 5.12 -23.89 -56.08
C LEU A 100 5.42 -24.43 -54.69
N GLU A 101 6.40 -25.34 -54.55
CA GLU A 101 6.86 -25.82 -53.25
C GLU A 101 7.49 -24.72 -52.42
N PHE A 102 8.30 -23.86 -53.04
CA PHE A 102 8.87 -22.66 -52.37
C PHE A 102 7.79 -21.73 -51.88
N LEU A 103 6.82 -21.36 -52.70
CA LEU A 103 5.70 -20.51 -52.32
C LEU A 103 4.83 -21.12 -51.20
N ALA A 104 4.60 -22.42 -51.24
CA ALA A 104 3.89 -23.14 -50.21
C ALA A 104 4.67 -23.11 -48.87
N SER A 105 5.98 -23.39 -48.90
CA SER A 105 6.87 -23.32 -47.75
C SER A 105 6.95 -21.89 -47.12
N LEU A 106 7.08 -20.88 -47.99
CA LEU A 106 7.02 -19.47 -47.57
C LEU A 106 5.73 -19.13 -46.84
N THR A 107 4.60 -19.58 -47.42
CA THR A 107 3.25 -19.32 -46.86
C THR A 107 3.09 -19.99 -45.52
N VAL A 108 3.47 -21.26 -45.37
CA VAL A 108 3.41 -21.98 -44.09
C VAL A 108 4.31 -21.34 -43.03
N ASN A 109 5.55 -20.99 -43.40
CA ASN A 109 6.49 -20.31 -42.49
C ASN A 109 5.98 -18.92 -42.08
N MET A 110 5.47 -18.13 -42.99
CA MET A 110 4.86 -16.84 -42.75
C MET A 110 3.66 -16.93 -41.82
N ILE A 111 2.77 -17.88 -42.00
CA ILE A 111 1.63 -18.16 -41.15
C ILE A 111 2.12 -18.54 -39.73
N SER A 112 3.15 -19.36 -39.62
CA SER A 112 3.77 -19.78 -38.36
C SER A 112 4.34 -18.57 -37.60
N VAL A 113 5.13 -17.72 -38.26
CA VAL A 113 5.69 -16.49 -37.72
C VAL A 113 4.58 -15.54 -37.29
N VAL A 114 3.59 -15.30 -38.13
CA VAL A 114 2.43 -14.43 -37.84
C VAL A 114 1.63 -14.96 -36.64
N ARG A 115 1.42 -16.27 -36.52
CA ARG A 115 0.73 -16.86 -35.35
C ARG A 115 1.53 -16.71 -34.06
N LYS A 116 2.86 -16.93 -34.09
CA LYS A 116 3.76 -16.72 -32.95
C LYS A 116 3.76 -15.24 -32.55
N PHE A 117 3.88 -14.33 -33.53
CA PHE A 117 3.85 -12.90 -33.36
C PHE A 117 2.53 -12.43 -32.72
N ARG A 118 1.39 -12.83 -33.28
CA ARG A 118 0.06 -12.49 -32.78
C ARG A 118 -0.13 -12.93 -31.31
N ARG A 119 0.31 -14.15 -30.98
CA ARG A 119 0.17 -14.72 -29.63
C ARG A 119 1.02 -13.99 -28.59
N SER A 120 2.19 -13.46 -28.96
CA SER A 120 3.11 -12.81 -28.04
C SER A 120 2.89 -11.30 -27.93
N TYR A 121 2.36 -10.64 -28.96
CA TYR A 121 2.08 -9.19 -28.92
C TYR A 121 0.69 -8.84 -28.39
N THR A 122 -0.28 -9.76 -28.48
CA THR A 122 -1.65 -9.49 -28.01
C THR A 122 -1.83 -9.69 -26.52
N VAL A 123 -0.99 -10.47 -25.84
CA VAL A 123 -1.20 -10.83 -24.44
C VAL A 123 0.13 -10.95 -23.71
N SER A 124 0.55 -9.87 -23.07
CA SER A 124 1.66 -9.89 -22.12
C SER A 124 1.21 -10.51 -20.81
N LEU A 125 1.90 -11.55 -20.34
CA LEU A 125 1.59 -12.21 -19.07
C LEU A 125 1.81 -11.24 -17.89
N SER A 126 2.89 -10.51 -17.92
CA SER A 126 3.18 -9.46 -16.94
C SER A 126 2.11 -8.38 -16.90
N GLY A 127 1.61 -7.95 -18.07
CA GLY A 127 0.51 -6.99 -18.19
C GLY A 127 -0.82 -7.52 -17.65
N ILE A 128 -1.11 -8.83 -17.79
CA ILE A 128 -2.30 -9.46 -17.21
C ILE A 128 -2.19 -9.44 -15.68
N ILE A 129 -1.06 -9.88 -15.12
CA ILE A 129 -0.84 -9.94 -13.67
C ILE A 129 -1.02 -8.57 -13.04
N ILE A 130 -0.31 -7.56 -13.55
CA ILE A 130 -0.42 -6.18 -13.04
C ILE A 130 -1.86 -5.68 -13.10
N ARG A 131 -2.55 -5.88 -14.23
CA ARG A 131 -3.94 -5.47 -14.38
C ARG A 131 -4.86 -6.18 -13.39
N SER A 132 -4.69 -7.48 -13.21
CA SER A 132 -5.51 -8.28 -12.29
C SER A 132 -5.33 -7.84 -10.84
N PHE A 133 -4.11 -7.61 -10.41
CA PHE A 133 -3.81 -7.11 -9.07
C PHE A 133 -4.32 -5.68 -8.86
N TYR A 134 -4.14 -4.82 -9.85
CA TYR A 134 -4.71 -3.48 -9.81
C TYR A 134 -6.23 -3.48 -9.65
N LEU A 135 -6.94 -4.34 -10.39
CA LEU A 135 -8.40 -4.45 -10.26
C LEU A 135 -8.83 -5.07 -8.93
N ASN A 136 -8.00 -5.95 -8.36
CA ASN A 136 -8.28 -6.54 -7.05
C ASN A 136 -8.24 -5.50 -5.91
N LEU A 137 -7.41 -4.44 -6.00
CA LEU A 137 -7.42 -3.34 -5.03
C LEU A 137 -8.81 -2.75 -4.83
N PHE A 138 -9.59 -2.61 -5.89
CA PHE A 138 -10.95 -2.08 -5.83
C PHE A 138 -11.91 -3.03 -5.13
N SER A 139 -11.81 -4.33 -5.41
CA SER A 139 -12.63 -5.33 -4.73
C SER A 139 -12.34 -5.38 -3.23
N LEU A 140 -11.07 -5.24 -2.84
CA LEU A 140 -10.67 -5.14 -1.43
C LEU A 140 -11.22 -3.87 -0.77
N PHE A 141 -11.19 -2.75 -1.49
CA PHE A 141 -11.70 -1.49 -0.95
C PHE A 141 -13.23 -1.47 -0.84
N ASP A 142 -13.94 -2.06 -1.79
CA ASP A 142 -15.40 -2.23 -1.73
C ASP A 142 -15.79 -3.13 -0.54
N ALA A 143 -15.08 -4.24 -0.35
CA ALA A 143 -15.28 -5.11 0.82
C ALA A 143 -14.98 -4.39 2.14
N PHE A 144 -13.86 -3.66 2.21
CA PHE A 144 -13.50 -2.82 3.37
C PHE A 144 -14.59 -1.81 3.70
N THR A 145 -15.07 -1.07 2.70
CA THR A 145 -16.12 -0.06 2.90
C THR A 145 -17.41 -0.70 3.41
N GLY A 146 -17.78 -1.84 2.84
CA GLY A 146 -18.93 -2.63 3.29
C GLY A 146 -18.78 -3.09 4.74
N ASP A 147 -17.64 -3.74 5.09
CA ASP A 147 -17.37 -4.22 6.44
C ASP A 147 -17.35 -3.07 7.46
N LEU A 148 -16.70 -1.94 7.12
CA LEU A 148 -16.65 -0.75 7.96
C LEU A 148 -18.06 -0.20 8.25
N LEU A 149 -18.88 -0.04 7.24
CA LEU A 149 -20.24 0.50 7.43
C LEU A 149 -21.15 -0.45 8.17
N ARG A 150 -21.04 -1.77 7.94
CA ARG A 150 -21.75 -2.78 8.77
C ARG A 150 -21.39 -2.63 10.23
N GLU A 151 -20.11 -2.52 10.53
CA GLU A 151 -19.62 -2.34 11.91
C GLU A 151 -20.17 -1.07 12.55
N LEU A 152 -20.14 0.06 11.80
CA LEU A 152 -20.68 1.34 12.28
C LEU A 152 -22.18 1.29 12.54
N TYR A 153 -22.97 0.70 11.65
CA TYR A 153 -24.41 0.59 11.81
C TYR A 153 -24.81 -0.39 12.92
N ARG A 154 -24.05 -1.48 13.11
CA ARG A 154 -24.25 -2.43 14.25
C ARG A 154 -23.91 -1.77 15.58
N GLY A 155 -22.81 -1.01 15.62
CA GLY A 155 -22.40 -0.29 16.82
C GLY A 155 -23.30 0.90 17.17
N LYS A 156 -24.02 1.45 16.16
CA LYS A 156 -24.97 2.57 16.32
C LYS A 156 -26.27 2.36 15.54
N PRO A 157 -27.18 1.51 16.04
CA PRO A 157 -28.45 1.20 15.37
C PRO A 157 -29.32 2.42 15.10
N GLU A 158 -29.15 3.50 15.85
CA GLU A 158 -29.87 4.78 15.59
C GLU A 158 -29.56 5.39 14.22
N LEU A 159 -28.37 5.09 13.65
CA LEU A 159 -28.01 5.53 12.30
C LEU A 159 -28.87 4.84 11.23
N VAL A 160 -29.31 3.62 11.46
CA VAL A 160 -30.16 2.86 10.52
C VAL A 160 -31.48 3.56 10.28
N ARG A 161 -32.03 4.24 11.31
CA ARG A 161 -33.28 5.01 11.19
C ARG A 161 -33.17 6.16 10.20
N SER A 162 -31.97 6.67 9.95
CA SER A 162 -31.71 7.78 9.04
C SER A 162 -31.49 7.36 7.58
N LEU A 163 -31.45 6.03 7.29
CA LEU A 163 -31.14 5.53 5.94
C LEU A 163 -32.25 5.77 4.91
N GLY A 164 -33.48 6.08 5.37
CA GLY A 164 -34.61 6.37 4.47
C GLY A 164 -35.10 5.16 3.66
N GLN A 165 -34.57 3.96 3.95
CA GLN A 165 -35.01 2.73 3.31
C GLN A 165 -36.40 2.32 3.80
N SER A 166 -37.26 1.86 2.88
CA SER A 166 -38.56 1.29 3.19
C SER A 166 -38.55 -0.20 2.84
N LEU A 167 -39.05 -1.01 3.76
CA LEU A 167 -39.32 -2.42 3.50
C LEU A 167 -40.81 -2.61 3.23
N SER A 168 -41.16 -3.51 2.33
CA SER A 168 -42.56 -3.91 2.16
C SER A 168 -43.02 -4.73 3.36
N ILE A 169 -44.33 -4.76 3.59
CA ILE A 169 -44.90 -5.63 4.64
C ILE A 169 -44.56 -7.12 4.35
N ALA A 170 -44.50 -7.49 3.08
CA ALA A 170 -44.10 -8.83 2.66
C ALA A 170 -42.67 -9.16 3.12
N ASP A 171 -41.71 -8.26 2.86
CA ASP A 171 -40.30 -8.42 3.28
C ASP A 171 -40.22 -8.57 4.82
N ILE A 172 -40.98 -7.74 5.57
CA ILE A 172 -40.99 -7.80 7.04
C ILE A 172 -41.53 -9.15 7.54
N LEU A 173 -42.53 -9.71 6.90
CA LEU A 173 -43.17 -10.98 7.29
C LEU A 173 -42.30 -12.22 6.98
N GLU A 174 -41.29 -12.08 6.11
CA GLU A 174 -40.32 -13.13 5.82
C GLU A 174 -39.28 -13.29 6.94
N HIS A 175 -39.11 -12.28 7.82
CA HIS A 175 -38.14 -12.29 8.89
C HIS A 175 -38.71 -12.77 10.22
N THR A 176 -37.88 -13.50 10.95
CA THR A 176 -38.28 -14.04 12.28
C THR A 176 -37.93 -13.11 13.44
N ASN A 177 -36.99 -12.16 13.20
CA ASN A 177 -36.56 -11.21 14.24
C ASN A 177 -36.18 -9.83 13.63
N ILE A 178 -36.17 -8.81 14.49
CA ILE A 178 -35.85 -7.43 14.10
C ILE A 178 -34.40 -7.28 13.63
N SER A 179 -33.48 -8.09 14.15
CA SER A 179 -32.05 -8.01 13.76
C SER A 179 -31.85 -8.36 12.28
N ASP A 180 -32.60 -9.32 11.75
CA ASP A 180 -32.53 -9.72 10.34
C ASP A 180 -33.08 -8.61 9.46
N ILE A 181 -34.13 -7.94 9.87
CA ILE A 181 -34.71 -6.77 9.19
C ILE A 181 -33.69 -5.61 9.14
N ILE A 182 -33.03 -5.33 10.26
CA ILE A 182 -32.00 -4.30 10.34
C ILE A 182 -30.83 -4.64 9.41
N ASN A 183 -30.36 -5.90 9.40
CA ASN A 183 -29.29 -6.34 8.51
C ASN A 183 -29.70 -6.19 7.04
N GLU A 184 -30.92 -6.55 6.65
CA GLU A 184 -31.40 -6.37 5.27
C GLU A 184 -31.43 -4.88 4.85
N VAL A 185 -31.88 -3.99 5.73
CA VAL A 185 -31.85 -2.53 5.48
C VAL A 185 -30.41 -2.05 5.27
N ILE A 186 -29.48 -2.53 6.09
CA ILE A 186 -28.05 -2.20 5.95
C ILE A 186 -27.52 -2.71 4.60
N GLU A 187 -27.77 -3.97 4.25
CA GLU A 187 -27.26 -4.55 2.99
C GLU A 187 -27.84 -3.83 1.77
N LYS A 188 -29.14 -3.51 1.73
CA LYS A 188 -29.75 -2.71 0.66
C LYS A 188 -29.10 -1.32 0.52
N GLU A 189 -28.79 -0.68 1.63
CA GLU A 189 -28.09 0.61 1.62
C GLU A 189 -26.67 0.50 1.08
N LEU A 190 -25.93 -0.54 1.51
CA LEU A 190 -24.58 -0.80 1.04
C LEU A 190 -24.55 -1.09 -0.47
N GLU A 191 -25.46 -1.92 -0.96
CA GLU A 191 -25.58 -2.20 -2.39
C GLU A 191 -25.82 -0.91 -3.21
N ASN A 192 -26.71 -0.05 -2.74
CA ASN A 192 -26.97 1.21 -3.40
C ASN A 192 -25.73 2.12 -3.44
N MET A 193 -25.01 2.21 -2.30
CA MET A 193 -23.82 3.04 -2.19
C MET A 193 -22.66 2.51 -3.04
N ILE A 194 -22.42 1.18 -3.08
CA ILE A 194 -21.33 0.57 -3.85
C ILE A 194 -21.54 0.75 -5.37
N ARG A 195 -22.78 0.93 -5.84
CA ARG A 195 -23.08 1.21 -7.26
C ARG A 195 -22.66 2.62 -7.68
N GLU A 196 -22.55 3.55 -6.74
CA GLU A 196 -22.11 4.91 -7.03
C GLU A 196 -20.60 4.99 -7.32
N SER A 197 -20.16 6.04 -8.01
CA SER A 197 -18.73 6.28 -8.15
C SER A 197 -18.06 6.56 -6.79
N TYR A 198 -16.77 6.24 -6.63
CA TYR A 198 -16.08 6.50 -5.36
C TYR A 198 -16.15 7.97 -4.90
N VAL A 199 -16.14 8.91 -5.84
CA VAL A 199 -16.31 10.33 -5.51
C VAL A 199 -17.69 10.59 -4.91
N GLU A 200 -18.73 9.97 -5.45
CA GLU A 200 -20.12 10.07 -4.94
C GLU A 200 -20.27 9.33 -3.62
N GLN A 201 -19.68 8.14 -3.46
CA GLN A 201 -19.67 7.43 -2.18
C GLN A 201 -19.11 8.30 -1.06
N PHE A 202 -17.96 8.96 -1.29
CA PHE A 202 -17.36 9.86 -0.31
C PHE A 202 -18.24 11.10 -0.05
N GLN A 203 -18.91 11.65 -1.06
CA GLN A 203 -19.87 12.74 -0.88
C GLN A 203 -21.07 12.34 -0.02
N ILE A 204 -21.59 11.13 -0.23
CA ILE A 204 -22.68 10.56 0.59
C ILE A 204 -22.23 10.43 2.04
N LEU A 205 -21.05 9.88 2.29
CA LEU A 205 -20.50 9.72 3.63
C LEU A 205 -20.25 11.06 4.32
N GLU A 206 -19.66 12.03 3.62
CA GLU A 206 -19.46 13.38 4.14
C GLU A 206 -20.77 14.05 4.57
N LYS A 207 -21.77 13.97 3.71
CA LYS A 207 -23.11 14.53 4.01
C LYS A 207 -23.79 13.81 5.16
N ARG A 208 -23.73 12.46 5.18
CA ARG A 208 -24.41 11.62 6.18
C ARG A 208 -23.83 11.81 7.57
N PHE A 209 -22.53 11.84 7.69
CA PHE A 209 -21.85 11.90 9.00
C PHE A 209 -21.38 13.32 9.37
N ASN A 210 -21.64 14.31 8.52
CA ASN A 210 -21.16 15.70 8.70
C ASN A 210 -19.65 15.75 9.00
N ILE A 211 -18.85 15.21 8.07
CA ILE A 211 -17.40 15.11 8.13
C ILE A 211 -16.79 15.56 6.81
N LYS A 212 -15.45 15.73 6.80
CA LYS A 212 -14.66 16.02 5.61
C LYS A 212 -13.72 14.84 5.34
N LEU A 213 -13.80 14.24 4.17
CA LEU A 213 -13.04 13.07 3.78
C LEU A 213 -12.13 13.32 2.57
N ARG A 214 -12.41 14.36 1.76
CA ARG A 214 -11.77 14.60 0.48
C ARG A 214 -10.73 15.72 0.49
N GLU A 215 -10.40 16.26 1.68
CA GLU A 215 -9.45 17.38 1.81
C GLU A 215 -8.00 16.95 2.03
N PHE A 216 -7.65 15.67 1.88
CA PHE A 216 -6.26 15.23 2.02
C PHE A 216 -5.46 15.33 0.73
N LYS A 217 -4.14 15.52 0.85
CA LYS A 217 -3.21 15.80 -0.24
C LYS A 217 -3.33 14.83 -1.43
N ASN A 218 -3.52 13.56 -1.16
CA ASN A 218 -3.55 12.51 -2.19
C ASN A 218 -4.96 12.21 -2.72
N TRP A 219 -6.00 12.99 -2.37
CA TRP A 219 -7.34 12.83 -2.93
C TRP A 219 -7.37 12.88 -4.46
N PRO A 220 -6.70 13.85 -5.13
CA PRO A 220 -6.66 13.88 -6.59
C PRO A 220 -6.07 12.60 -7.19
N LYS A 221 -5.05 12.00 -6.55
CA LYS A 221 -4.44 10.75 -6.98
C LYS A 221 -5.41 9.57 -6.82
N PHE A 222 -6.13 9.48 -5.70
CA PHE A 222 -7.17 8.48 -5.50
C PHE A 222 -8.26 8.56 -6.58
N VAL A 223 -8.73 9.78 -6.90
CA VAL A 223 -9.71 9.99 -7.97
C VAL A 223 -9.14 9.52 -9.32
N GLU A 224 -7.92 9.88 -9.66
CA GLU A 224 -7.27 9.46 -10.91
C GLU A 224 -7.20 7.93 -11.00
N ILE A 225 -6.76 7.25 -9.93
CA ILE A 225 -6.70 5.79 -9.85
C ILE A 225 -8.08 5.18 -10.13
N THR A 226 -9.14 5.69 -9.51
CA THR A 226 -10.50 5.17 -9.73
C THR A 226 -10.98 5.39 -11.17
N GLN A 227 -10.68 6.54 -11.76
CA GLN A 227 -11.03 6.83 -13.16
C GLN A 227 -10.22 6.01 -14.16
N ARG A 228 -8.93 5.76 -13.89
CA ARG A 228 -8.10 4.87 -14.72
C ARG A 228 -8.63 3.43 -14.72
N ARG A 229 -9.11 2.95 -13.57
CA ARG A 229 -9.80 1.64 -13.51
C ARG A 229 -10.98 1.58 -14.48
N ASN A 230 -11.79 2.63 -14.53
CA ASN A 230 -12.94 2.67 -15.45
C ASN A 230 -12.49 2.65 -16.92
N LEU A 231 -11.43 3.37 -17.28
CA LEU A 231 -10.85 3.30 -18.63
C LEU A 231 -10.35 1.88 -18.98
N ILE A 232 -9.69 1.23 -18.03
CA ILE A 232 -9.14 -0.12 -18.24
C ILE A 232 -10.25 -1.15 -18.40
N MET A 233 -11.29 -1.06 -17.59
CA MET A 233 -12.42 -2.00 -17.64
C MET A 233 -13.27 -1.83 -18.91
N HIS A 234 -13.52 -0.58 -19.33
CA HIS A 234 -14.54 -0.30 -20.35
C HIS A 234 -13.97 0.24 -21.67
N ALA A 235 -12.74 0.75 -21.69
CA ALA A 235 -12.14 1.42 -22.84
C ALA A 235 -10.72 0.92 -23.18
N GLY A 236 -10.28 -0.22 -22.61
CA GLY A 236 -8.94 -0.75 -22.85
C GLY A 236 -7.80 0.20 -22.48
N GLY A 237 -8.03 1.08 -21.49
CA GLY A 237 -7.09 2.10 -21.06
C GLY A 237 -7.06 3.37 -21.95
N ARG A 238 -7.95 3.50 -22.91
CA ARG A 238 -7.98 4.65 -23.84
C ARG A 238 -8.67 5.84 -23.19
N VAL A 239 -7.93 6.94 -23.07
CA VAL A 239 -8.40 8.22 -22.52
C VAL A 239 -9.61 8.74 -23.32
N ASN A 240 -10.65 9.14 -22.61
CA ASN A 240 -11.84 9.78 -23.15
C ASN A 240 -12.10 11.14 -22.49
N SER A 241 -13.06 11.90 -23.03
CA SER A 241 -13.40 13.24 -22.52
C SER A 241 -13.95 13.23 -21.10
N GLY A 242 -14.69 12.16 -20.72
CA GLY A 242 -15.22 11.99 -19.37
C GLY A 242 -14.11 11.86 -18.32
N TYR A 243 -13.12 11.02 -18.59
CA TYR A 243 -11.93 10.89 -17.74
C TYR A 243 -11.22 12.23 -17.53
N LEU A 244 -10.92 12.95 -18.61
CA LEU A 244 -10.25 14.26 -18.53
C LEU A 244 -11.08 15.29 -17.75
N SER A 245 -12.39 15.31 -17.94
CA SER A 245 -13.30 16.21 -17.23
C SER A 245 -13.32 15.96 -15.72
N ILE A 246 -13.43 14.69 -15.31
CA ILE A 246 -13.45 14.32 -13.89
C ILE A 246 -12.09 14.59 -13.24
N CYS A 247 -11.00 14.25 -13.91
CA CYS A 247 -9.65 14.50 -13.41
C CYS A 247 -9.39 16.01 -13.27
N LYS A 248 -9.80 16.81 -14.24
CA LYS A 248 -9.68 18.28 -14.16
C LYS A 248 -10.47 18.87 -12.99
N LYS A 249 -11.72 18.40 -12.79
CA LYS A 249 -12.59 18.85 -11.69
C LYS A 249 -12.00 18.53 -10.31
N ASN A 250 -11.22 17.45 -10.20
CA ASN A 250 -10.60 16.99 -8.96
C ASN A 250 -9.11 17.31 -8.88
N GLU A 251 -8.61 18.22 -9.71
CA GLU A 251 -7.21 18.72 -9.69
C GLU A 251 -6.15 17.61 -9.83
N CYS A 252 -6.47 16.53 -10.57
CA CYS A 252 -5.53 15.44 -10.81
C CYS A 252 -4.32 15.96 -11.60
N VAL A 253 -3.12 15.58 -11.16
CA VAL A 253 -1.85 15.97 -11.78
C VAL A 253 -1.32 14.82 -12.61
N PHE A 254 -0.79 15.14 -13.79
CA PHE A 254 -0.16 14.20 -14.71
C PHE A 254 1.25 14.66 -15.09
N ASP A 255 2.15 13.72 -15.29
CA ASP A 255 3.53 14.02 -15.69
C ASP A 255 3.62 14.62 -17.10
N LYS A 256 2.60 14.42 -17.92
CA LYS A 256 2.48 14.97 -19.29
C LYS A 256 1.04 15.35 -19.57
N GLU A 257 0.86 16.27 -20.52
CA GLU A 257 -0.47 16.59 -21.04
C GLU A 257 -1.09 15.36 -21.71
N LEU A 258 -2.27 14.95 -21.21
CA LEU A 258 -3.03 13.82 -21.74
C LEU A 258 -4.07 14.31 -22.74
N LYS A 259 -4.24 13.55 -23.83
CA LYS A 259 -5.23 13.82 -24.90
C LYS A 259 -6.20 12.65 -25.03
N VAL A 260 -7.39 12.95 -25.54
CA VAL A 260 -8.37 11.92 -25.91
C VAL A 260 -7.73 10.97 -26.94
N GLY A 261 -7.80 9.69 -26.69
CA GLY A 261 -7.21 8.65 -27.51
C GLY A 261 -5.89 8.09 -27.00
N ASP A 262 -5.18 8.79 -26.08
CA ASP A 262 -3.98 8.27 -25.44
C ASP A 262 -4.29 6.97 -24.69
N ILE A 263 -3.29 6.07 -24.61
CA ILE A 263 -3.45 4.82 -23.88
C ILE A 263 -2.68 4.89 -22.57
N LEU A 264 -3.40 4.79 -21.47
CA LEU A 264 -2.84 4.67 -20.13
C LEU A 264 -2.56 3.20 -19.83
N LYS A 265 -1.34 2.93 -19.39
CA LYS A 265 -0.90 1.61 -18.93
C LYS A 265 -0.77 1.63 -17.41
N ILE A 266 -0.82 0.45 -16.83
CA ILE A 266 -0.43 0.20 -15.45
C ILE A 266 0.89 -0.54 -15.51
N ASP A 267 1.91 0.02 -14.88
CA ASP A 267 3.18 -0.65 -14.61
C ASP A 267 3.26 -1.01 -13.11
N LYS A 268 4.36 -1.66 -12.75
CA LYS A 268 4.63 -2.07 -11.36
C LYS A 268 4.63 -0.88 -10.40
N LEU A 269 5.28 0.22 -10.79
CA LEU A 269 5.40 1.41 -9.95
C LEU A 269 4.02 2.04 -9.69
N TYR A 270 3.21 2.17 -10.74
CA TYR A 270 1.84 2.69 -10.61
C TYR A 270 0.95 1.80 -9.73
N LEU A 271 1.09 0.46 -9.84
CA LEU A 271 0.36 -0.46 -8.96
C LEU A 271 0.75 -0.26 -7.49
N PHE A 272 2.03 -0.05 -7.20
CA PHE A 272 2.49 0.20 -5.82
C PHE A 272 2.03 1.54 -5.28
N GLU A 273 2.07 2.59 -6.10
CA GLU A 273 1.50 3.88 -5.73
C GLU A 273 -0.01 3.76 -5.44
N ALA A 274 -0.74 3.03 -6.28
CA ALA A 274 -2.17 2.78 -6.07
C ALA A 274 -2.40 2.02 -4.75
N SER A 275 -1.61 0.98 -4.46
CA SER A 275 -1.66 0.22 -3.22
C SER A 275 -1.48 1.12 -1.98
N MET A 276 -0.46 1.99 -1.98
CA MET A 276 -0.26 2.96 -0.89
C MET A 276 -1.43 3.93 -0.73
N ILE A 277 -2.01 4.40 -1.85
CA ILE A 277 -3.16 5.30 -1.81
C ILE A 277 -4.39 4.60 -1.22
N PHE A 278 -4.64 3.34 -1.56
CA PHE A 278 -5.75 2.58 -0.97
C PHE A 278 -5.54 2.34 0.53
N GLN A 279 -4.33 2.04 0.98
CA GLN A 279 -4.00 1.94 2.41
C GLN A 279 -4.21 3.29 3.13
N GLU A 280 -3.75 4.39 2.55
CA GLU A 280 -3.94 5.73 3.11
C GLU A 280 -5.43 6.09 3.23
N VAL A 281 -6.20 5.87 2.17
CA VAL A 281 -7.63 6.23 2.13
C VAL A 281 -8.44 5.37 3.09
N SER A 282 -8.20 4.06 3.14
CA SER A 282 -8.90 3.15 4.05
C SER A 282 -8.63 3.50 5.52
N PHE A 283 -7.37 3.76 5.88
CA PHE A 283 -7.01 4.20 7.22
C PHE A 283 -7.72 5.51 7.60
N LYS A 284 -7.60 6.54 6.76
CA LYS A 284 -8.19 7.87 7.02
C LYS A 284 -9.72 7.79 7.13
N LEU A 285 -10.36 7.01 6.26
CA LEU A 285 -11.81 6.79 6.30
C LEU A 285 -12.22 6.09 7.59
N GLY A 286 -11.56 4.98 7.93
CA GLY A 286 -11.84 4.20 9.13
C GLY A 286 -11.66 5.03 10.41
N ILE A 287 -10.51 5.69 10.57
CA ILE A 287 -10.22 6.52 11.76
C ILE A 287 -11.18 7.70 11.86
N THR A 288 -11.49 8.38 10.75
CA THR A 288 -12.39 9.55 10.78
C THR A 288 -13.79 9.12 11.24
N LEU A 289 -14.35 8.06 10.68
CA LEU A 289 -15.68 7.56 11.04
C LEU A 289 -15.70 6.98 12.45
N TRP A 290 -14.67 6.22 12.85
CA TRP A 290 -14.56 5.70 14.21
C TRP A 290 -14.60 6.82 15.24
N ARG A 291 -13.72 7.80 15.12
CA ARG A 291 -13.61 8.91 16.07
C ARG A 291 -14.83 9.83 16.05
N LYS A 292 -15.50 9.97 14.90
CA LYS A 292 -16.74 10.74 14.79
C LYS A 292 -17.92 10.07 15.49
N LEU A 293 -18.05 8.75 15.36
CA LEU A 293 -19.21 8.04 15.83
C LEU A 293 -19.03 7.45 17.24
N PHE A 294 -17.81 7.14 17.66
CA PHE A 294 -17.51 6.52 18.95
C PHE A 294 -16.53 7.37 19.76
N GLU A 295 -16.92 8.59 20.08
CA GLU A 295 -16.07 9.56 20.82
C GLU A 295 -15.55 9.01 22.17
N HIS A 296 -16.26 8.08 22.80
CA HIS A 296 -15.85 7.42 24.03
C HIS A 296 -14.69 6.43 23.85
N GLN A 297 -14.40 6.00 22.61
CA GLN A 297 -13.30 5.10 22.26
C GLN A 297 -12.04 5.87 21.80
N LEU A 298 -11.85 7.09 22.27
CA LEU A 298 -10.71 7.92 21.88
C LEU A 298 -9.37 7.29 22.28
N VAL A 299 -9.34 6.61 23.44
CA VAL A 299 -8.16 5.86 23.92
C VAL A 299 -7.79 4.76 22.91
N ASP A 300 -8.77 3.94 22.54
CA ASP A 300 -8.56 2.80 21.66
C ASP A 300 -8.08 3.25 20.28
N SER A 301 -8.71 4.32 19.75
CA SER A 301 -8.32 4.83 18.44
C SER A 301 -6.92 5.46 18.42
N ASP A 302 -6.50 6.14 19.50
CA ASP A 302 -5.14 6.68 19.63
C ASP A 302 -4.12 5.53 19.77
N SER A 303 -4.41 4.54 20.61
CA SER A 303 -3.56 3.35 20.79
C SER A 303 -3.37 2.60 19.48
N TYR A 304 -4.45 2.39 18.74
CA TYR A 304 -4.38 1.79 17.42
C TYR A 304 -3.52 2.59 16.43
N MET A 305 -3.68 3.92 16.38
CA MET A 305 -2.86 4.76 15.51
C MET A 305 -1.37 4.68 15.87
N ILE A 306 -1.04 4.69 17.18
CA ILE A 306 0.33 4.55 17.67
C ILE A 306 0.93 3.22 17.20
N GLU A 307 0.23 2.12 17.45
CA GLU A 307 0.67 0.78 17.09
C GLU A 307 0.80 0.61 15.58
N HIS A 308 -0.19 1.05 14.82
CA HIS A 308 -0.19 0.95 13.37
C HIS A 308 0.97 1.72 12.73
N LEU A 309 1.21 2.97 13.16
CA LEU A 309 2.36 3.75 12.70
C LEU A 309 3.69 3.11 13.10
N TYR A 310 3.78 2.57 14.31
CA TYR A 310 4.98 1.85 14.78
C TYR A 310 5.27 0.61 13.92
N ASN A 311 4.26 -0.19 13.63
CA ASN A 311 4.38 -1.37 12.78
C ASN A 311 4.86 -1.01 11.36
N LEU A 312 4.28 0.03 10.77
CA LEU A 312 4.72 0.54 9.46
C LEU A 312 6.17 1.08 9.48
N LEU A 313 6.64 1.64 10.61
CA LEU A 313 8.05 2.04 10.76
C LEU A 313 8.98 0.83 10.84
N VAL A 314 8.57 -0.22 11.54
CA VAL A 314 9.32 -1.50 11.59
C VAL A 314 9.44 -2.10 10.19
N ASP A 315 8.35 -2.05 9.42
CA ASP A 315 8.29 -2.51 8.03
C ASP A 315 8.96 -1.54 7.02
N GLU A 316 9.60 -0.48 7.49
CA GLU A 316 10.27 0.56 6.67
C GLU A 316 9.35 1.27 5.66
N ASN A 317 8.02 1.22 5.87
CA ASN A 317 7.06 1.88 5.00
C ASN A 317 6.93 3.38 5.33
N TYR A 318 8.05 4.08 5.31
CA TYR A 318 8.17 5.48 5.76
C TYR A 318 7.27 6.45 5.00
N ARG A 319 7.03 6.21 3.70
CA ARG A 319 6.14 7.07 2.89
C ARG A 319 4.68 6.98 3.35
N LEU A 320 4.21 5.78 3.68
CA LEU A 320 2.86 5.62 4.21
C LEU A 320 2.77 6.23 5.61
N VAL A 321 3.79 6.04 6.47
CA VAL A 321 3.85 6.70 7.79
C VAL A 321 3.86 8.23 7.65
N GLU A 322 4.54 8.80 6.66
CA GLU A 322 4.50 10.25 6.39
C GLU A 322 3.06 10.73 6.15
N ASN A 323 2.32 10.04 5.27
CA ASN A 323 0.95 10.44 4.90
C ASN A 323 -0.04 10.23 6.05
N LEU A 324 0.08 9.11 6.78
CA LEU A 324 -0.80 8.80 7.91
C LEU A 324 -0.44 9.62 9.15
N GLY A 325 0.84 9.79 9.45
CA GLY A 325 1.33 10.57 10.58
C GLY A 325 0.90 12.03 10.49
N GLU A 326 1.04 12.65 9.32
CA GLU A 326 0.54 14.02 9.08
C GLU A 326 -0.96 14.14 9.35
N PHE A 327 -1.75 13.17 8.91
CA PHE A 327 -3.18 13.13 9.23
C PHE A 327 -3.42 12.97 10.73
N CYS A 328 -2.73 12.03 11.37
CA CYS A 328 -2.94 11.73 12.78
C CYS A 328 -2.61 12.91 13.70
N ILE A 329 -1.48 13.61 13.51
CA ILE A 329 -1.11 14.77 14.35
C ILE A 329 -2.06 15.95 14.20
N ASN A 330 -2.74 16.08 13.06
CA ASN A 330 -3.70 17.14 12.76
C ASN A 330 -5.14 16.83 13.21
N LEU A 331 -5.39 15.68 13.81
CA LEU A 331 -6.71 15.36 14.36
C LEU A 331 -7.05 16.35 15.50
N PRO A 332 -8.33 16.79 15.59
CA PRO A 332 -8.72 17.89 16.47
C PRO A 332 -8.59 17.56 17.98
N LYS A 333 -8.57 16.28 18.34
CA LYS A 333 -8.53 15.83 19.73
C LYS A 333 -7.76 14.52 19.83
N HIS A 334 -6.95 14.38 20.87
CA HIS A 334 -6.32 13.12 21.29
C HIS A 334 -6.75 12.80 22.71
N TYR A 335 -6.65 11.54 23.11
CA TYR A 335 -6.97 11.12 24.47
C TYR A 335 -6.07 11.82 25.50
N SER A 336 -4.77 11.87 25.21
CA SER A 336 -3.78 12.53 26.07
C SER A 336 -2.71 13.27 25.26
N ASP A 337 -2.01 14.19 25.92
CA ASP A 337 -0.82 14.84 25.35
C ASP A 337 0.29 13.81 25.07
N ALA A 338 0.43 12.79 25.91
CA ALA A 338 1.38 11.71 25.71
C ALA A 338 1.10 10.92 24.42
N ASN A 339 -0.17 10.55 24.15
CA ASN A 339 -0.55 9.88 22.92
C ASN A 339 -0.23 10.73 21.69
N LYS A 340 -0.57 12.03 21.71
CA LYS A 340 -0.24 12.96 20.64
C LYS A 340 1.28 13.04 20.41
N LYS A 341 2.06 13.13 21.48
CA LYS A 341 3.51 13.15 21.41
C LYS A 341 4.10 11.87 20.82
N THR A 342 3.59 10.70 21.23
CA THR A 342 4.03 9.40 20.67
C THR A 342 3.75 9.32 19.18
N ILE A 343 2.54 9.69 18.73
CA ILE A 343 2.18 9.76 17.31
C ILE A 343 3.12 10.72 16.57
N THR A 344 3.41 11.89 17.16
CA THR A 344 4.31 12.88 16.56
C THR A 344 5.73 12.34 16.43
N LEU A 345 6.24 11.60 17.41
CA LEU A 345 7.56 10.96 17.32
C LEU A 345 7.61 9.91 16.22
N ASN A 346 6.59 9.04 16.12
CA ASN A 346 6.53 8.06 15.03
C ASN A 346 6.52 8.73 13.64
N TYR A 347 5.78 9.82 13.50
CA TYR A 347 5.80 10.61 12.26
C TYR A 347 7.19 11.23 12.00
N CYS A 348 7.83 11.80 13.02
CA CYS A 348 9.17 12.38 12.90
C CYS A 348 10.25 11.35 12.55
N ILE A 349 10.12 10.10 13.01
CA ILE A 349 11.02 9.00 12.59
C ILE A 349 10.92 8.80 11.08
N ALA A 350 9.71 8.74 10.54
CA ALA A 350 9.54 8.58 9.09
C ALA A 350 10.12 9.76 8.30
N LEU A 351 9.90 10.99 8.76
CA LEU A 351 10.48 12.19 8.14
C LEU A 351 12.01 12.15 8.12
N LYS A 352 12.64 11.68 9.21
CA LYS A 352 14.08 11.50 9.29
C LYS A 352 14.58 10.46 8.31
N MET A 353 13.90 9.32 8.20
CA MET A 353 14.26 8.24 7.27
C MET A 353 14.03 8.59 5.80
N LEU A 354 13.20 9.60 5.52
CA LEU A 354 12.95 10.15 4.18
C LEU A 354 13.81 11.39 3.88
N ASP A 355 14.78 11.73 4.72
CA ASP A 355 15.65 12.91 4.61
C ASP A 355 14.87 14.25 4.52
N GLN A 356 13.67 14.31 5.11
CA GLN A 356 12.82 15.51 5.13
C GLN A 356 13.16 16.43 6.34
N HIS A 357 14.39 16.86 6.43
CA HIS A 357 14.94 17.55 7.60
C HIS A 357 14.19 18.85 7.98
N GLU A 358 13.78 19.66 7.00
CA GLU A 358 13.06 20.92 7.26
C GLU A 358 11.67 20.64 7.85
N LYS A 359 10.94 19.66 7.31
CA LYS A 359 9.63 19.25 7.82
C LYS A 359 9.76 18.66 9.22
N LEU A 360 10.75 17.79 9.43
CA LEU A 360 11.08 17.21 10.74
C LEU A 360 11.31 18.32 11.79
N LYS A 361 12.17 19.30 11.51
CA LYS A 361 12.46 20.41 12.40
C LYS A 361 11.22 21.23 12.69
N SER A 362 10.41 21.52 11.68
CA SER A 362 9.14 22.25 11.85
C SER A 362 8.17 21.50 12.78
N VAL A 363 7.98 20.19 12.57
CA VAL A 363 7.09 19.36 13.39
C VAL A 363 7.59 19.27 14.83
N LEU A 364 8.89 19.00 15.05
CA LEU A 364 9.46 18.94 16.39
C LEU A 364 9.32 20.28 17.13
N SER A 365 9.50 21.42 16.45
CA SER A 365 9.38 22.75 17.04
C SER A 365 7.93 23.15 17.34
N SER A 366 6.94 22.50 16.75
CA SER A 366 5.52 22.77 16.97
C SER A 366 4.99 22.19 18.30
N VAL A 367 5.78 21.36 18.97
CA VAL A 367 5.40 20.69 20.23
C VAL A 367 6.30 21.16 21.38
N ASP A 368 5.71 21.44 22.53
CA ASP A 368 6.47 21.71 23.74
C ASP A 368 6.92 20.41 24.42
N TRP A 369 8.23 20.17 24.37
CA TRP A 369 8.88 19.01 24.99
C TRP A 369 9.48 19.31 26.36
N SER A 370 9.44 20.55 26.86
CA SER A 370 10.13 20.98 28.06
C SER A 370 9.65 20.24 29.31
N SER A 371 8.33 20.09 29.44
CA SER A 371 7.66 19.37 30.54
C SER A 371 7.51 17.86 30.32
N SER A 372 8.07 17.32 29.20
CA SER A 372 7.94 15.91 28.87
C SER A 372 8.86 15.05 29.75
N ILE A 373 8.48 13.77 29.86
CA ILE A 373 9.31 12.74 30.51
C ILE A 373 10.64 12.56 29.77
N LEU A 374 11.61 11.92 30.43
CA LEU A 374 12.95 11.72 29.87
C LEU A 374 12.95 10.93 28.59
N ASP A 375 12.06 9.95 28.45
CA ASP A 375 11.90 9.11 27.26
C ASP A 375 11.59 9.92 26.00
N PHE A 376 10.67 10.86 26.10
CA PHE A 376 10.36 11.75 24.98
C PHE A 376 11.49 12.72 24.66
N LYS A 377 12.18 13.25 25.71
CA LYS A 377 13.36 14.10 25.53
C LYS A 377 14.50 13.33 24.85
N LEU A 378 14.68 12.05 25.21
CA LEU A 378 15.64 11.18 24.56
C LEU A 378 15.27 11.00 23.07
N ALA A 379 14.01 10.68 22.76
CA ALA A 379 13.56 10.53 21.37
C ALA A 379 13.80 11.81 20.55
N VAL A 380 13.48 12.98 21.09
CA VAL A 380 13.73 14.27 20.43
C VAL A 380 15.24 14.52 20.22
N SER A 381 16.09 14.13 21.17
CA SER A 381 17.55 14.29 21.03
C SER A 381 18.12 13.41 19.90
N VAL A 382 17.59 12.19 19.76
CA VAL A 382 17.96 11.29 18.65
C VAL A 382 17.49 11.85 17.31
N LEU A 383 16.27 12.35 17.23
CA LEU A 383 15.69 12.94 16.01
C LEU A 383 16.43 14.22 15.59
N GLY A 384 16.89 15.01 16.55
CA GLY A 384 17.65 16.24 16.34
C GLY A 384 19.16 16.07 16.23
N ASP A 385 19.68 14.84 16.16
CA ASP A 385 21.11 14.51 16.08
C ASP A 385 21.96 15.06 17.23
N ASN A 386 21.33 15.31 18.38
CA ASN A 386 22.02 15.76 19.60
C ASN A 386 22.52 14.56 20.41
N TYR A 387 23.57 13.92 19.93
CA TYR A 387 24.10 12.68 20.52
C TYR A 387 24.65 12.86 21.93
N ALA A 388 25.22 14.02 22.26
CA ALA A 388 25.69 14.29 23.60
C ALA A 388 24.54 14.32 24.64
N LEU A 389 23.43 14.97 24.30
CA LEU A 389 22.22 14.97 25.10
C LEU A 389 21.59 13.57 25.18
N MET A 390 21.53 12.85 24.04
CA MET A 390 21.02 11.49 23.98
C MET A 390 21.74 10.57 24.97
N LEU A 391 23.07 10.54 24.96
CA LEU A 391 23.87 9.71 25.85
C LEU A 391 23.68 10.06 27.33
N GLY A 392 23.51 11.36 27.64
CA GLY A 392 23.21 11.82 29.00
C GLY A 392 21.82 11.40 29.48
N LEU A 393 20.82 11.46 28.58
CA LEU A 393 19.46 11.03 28.90
C LEU A 393 19.34 9.50 29.02
N MET A 394 20.07 8.71 28.22
CA MET A 394 20.17 7.26 28.42
C MET A 394 20.67 6.90 29.84
N GLU A 395 21.67 7.62 30.35
CA GLU A 395 22.20 7.38 31.70
C GLU A 395 21.19 7.77 32.77
N GLN A 396 20.41 8.86 32.57
CA GLN A 396 19.38 9.29 33.51
C GLN A 396 18.17 8.35 33.55
N ILE A 397 17.76 7.81 32.41
CA ILE A 397 16.67 6.81 32.31
C ILE A 397 17.11 5.51 32.98
N GLY A 398 18.35 5.07 32.75
CA GLY A 398 18.88 3.86 33.33
C GLY A 398 18.30 2.61 32.71
N LEU A 399 17.98 1.60 33.55
CA LEU A 399 17.52 0.28 33.09
C LEU A 399 16.14 0.30 32.47
N GLU A 400 15.23 1.16 32.92
CA GLU A 400 13.84 1.19 32.50
C GLU A 400 13.26 2.59 32.66
N GLY A 401 12.74 3.15 31.58
CA GLY A 401 11.94 4.36 31.55
C GLY A 401 10.45 4.05 31.56
N GLU A 402 9.61 5.05 31.31
CA GLU A 402 8.17 4.88 31.22
C GLU A 402 7.75 4.20 29.90
N TYR A 403 8.47 4.47 28.80
CA TYR A 403 8.24 3.90 27.44
C TYR A 403 9.49 3.24 26.86
N ILE A 404 10.66 3.52 27.37
CA ILE A 404 11.93 3.02 26.86
C ILE A 404 12.49 1.96 27.79
N SER A 405 12.73 0.78 27.27
CA SER A 405 13.37 -0.36 27.94
C SER A 405 14.57 -0.85 27.10
N GLU A 406 15.28 -1.87 27.58
CA GLU A 406 16.33 -2.54 26.84
C GLU A 406 15.88 -2.91 25.42
N LYS A 407 14.67 -3.51 25.29
CA LYS A 407 14.08 -3.92 24.04
C LYS A 407 13.85 -2.75 23.08
N SER A 408 13.50 -1.59 23.58
CA SER A 408 13.31 -0.38 22.75
C SER A 408 14.60 0.02 22.02
N TYR A 409 15.76 -0.04 22.69
CA TYR A 409 17.05 0.26 22.05
C TYR A 409 17.41 -0.75 20.95
N ILE A 410 16.97 -1.99 21.08
CA ILE A 410 17.21 -3.07 20.13
C ILE A 410 16.25 -2.96 18.94
N GLU A 411 14.96 -2.75 19.17
CA GLU A 411 13.93 -2.90 18.16
C GLU A 411 13.40 -1.58 17.58
N TRP A 412 13.24 -0.54 18.44
CA TRP A 412 12.55 0.66 18.00
C TRP A 412 13.28 1.37 16.85
N PRO A 413 12.62 1.65 15.71
CA PRO A 413 13.21 2.29 14.54
C PRO A 413 13.87 3.65 14.82
N LEU A 414 13.48 4.34 15.90
CA LEU A 414 14.11 5.56 16.38
C LEU A 414 15.64 5.43 16.51
N PHE A 415 16.12 4.30 17.04
CA PHE A 415 17.53 4.10 17.34
C PHE A 415 18.32 3.48 16.17
N ARG A 416 17.67 3.17 15.05
CA ARG A 416 18.30 2.48 13.91
C ARG A 416 19.61 3.12 13.46
N ASN A 417 19.62 4.43 13.28
CA ASN A 417 20.80 5.15 12.76
C ASN A 417 21.89 5.39 13.83
N VAL A 418 21.58 5.21 15.11
CA VAL A 418 22.56 5.44 16.18
C VAL A 418 23.10 4.15 16.78
N ARG A 419 22.52 2.99 16.47
CA ARG A 419 22.99 1.67 16.98
C ARG A 419 24.43 1.35 16.62
N ASP A 420 24.92 1.86 15.49
CA ASP A 420 26.30 1.63 15.04
C ASP A 420 27.31 2.62 15.60
N LEU A 421 26.88 3.66 16.33
CA LEU A 421 27.78 4.61 16.99
C LEU A 421 28.50 3.93 18.17
N PRO A 422 29.85 3.98 18.22
CA PRO A 422 30.61 3.36 19.31
C PRO A 422 30.17 3.84 20.70
N GLU A 423 29.92 5.16 20.84
CA GLU A 423 29.53 5.79 22.09
C GLU A 423 28.14 5.31 22.56
N PHE A 424 27.22 5.05 21.63
CA PHE A 424 25.91 4.50 21.93
C PHE A 424 26.01 3.05 22.41
N GLN A 425 26.84 2.22 21.75
CA GLN A 425 27.09 0.84 22.16
C GLN A 425 27.76 0.75 23.52
N GLU A 426 28.75 1.62 23.78
CA GLU A 426 29.41 1.70 25.08
C GLU A 426 28.43 2.13 26.20
N LYS A 427 27.58 3.13 25.92
CA LYS A 427 26.56 3.59 26.87
C LYS A 427 25.56 2.48 27.17
N PHE A 428 25.06 1.77 26.14
CA PHE A 428 24.18 0.62 26.30
C PHE A 428 24.84 -0.47 27.18
N LYS A 429 26.08 -0.82 26.88
CA LYS A 429 26.84 -1.81 27.66
C LYS A 429 27.02 -1.39 29.11
N LYS A 430 27.26 -0.10 29.36
CA LYS A 430 27.37 0.43 30.73
C LYS A 430 26.08 0.29 31.53
N ILE A 431 24.92 0.51 30.86
CA ILE A 431 23.60 0.46 31.51
C ILE A 431 23.14 -0.98 31.73
N TYR A 432 23.20 -1.83 30.68
CA TYR A 432 22.61 -3.17 30.68
C TYR A 432 23.61 -4.30 30.96
N SER A 433 24.91 -4.01 31.01
CA SER A 433 25.99 -5.00 31.13
C SER A 433 25.98 -6.05 30.01
N LYS A 434 25.45 -5.69 28.83
CA LYS A 434 25.28 -6.53 27.65
C LYS A 434 25.86 -5.85 26.41
N ASP A 435 26.24 -6.65 25.40
CA ASP A 435 26.67 -6.14 24.11
C ASP A 435 25.48 -5.95 23.19
N LEU A 436 25.24 -4.71 22.72
CA LEU A 436 24.08 -4.36 21.90
C LEU A 436 24.01 -5.16 20.59
N LYS A 437 25.15 -5.35 19.91
CA LYS A 437 25.20 -6.12 18.66
C LYS A 437 24.90 -7.61 18.87
N ALA A 438 25.32 -8.15 20.00
CA ALA A 438 25.00 -9.52 20.36
C ALA A 438 23.50 -9.69 20.65
N GLU A 439 22.90 -8.74 21.39
CA GLU A 439 21.45 -8.78 21.67
C GLU A 439 20.61 -8.59 20.41
N ILE A 440 20.98 -7.69 19.48
CA ILE A 440 20.31 -7.54 18.17
C ILE A 440 20.36 -8.84 17.36
N ARG A 441 21.51 -9.54 17.33
CA ARG A 441 21.64 -10.82 16.63
C ARG A 441 20.79 -11.91 17.27
N LYS A 442 20.74 -11.93 18.59
CA LYS A 442 19.93 -12.89 19.36
C LYS A 442 18.43 -12.67 19.10
N ASP A 443 17.98 -11.40 19.15
CA ASP A 443 16.59 -11.03 18.84
C ASP A 443 16.22 -11.45 17.41
N ALA A 444 17.05 -11.14 16.41
CA ALA A 444 16.85 -11.56 15.03
C ALA A 444 16.79 -13.10 14.87
N SER A 445 17.63 -13.84 15.62
CA SER A 445 17.66 -15.31 15.58
C SER A 445 16.43 -15.92 16.25
N SER A 446 15.95 -15.36 17.37
CA SER A 446 14.73 -15.84 18.03
C SER A 446 13.49 -15.59 17.18
N LYS A 447 13.36 -14.40 16.58
CA LYS A 447 12.30 -14.09 15.64
C LYS A 447 12.29 -15.03 14.43
N PHE A 448 13.46 -15.33 13.88
CA PHE A 448 13.59 -16.28 12.77
C PHE A 448 13.23 -17.72 13.18
N ALA A 449 13.56 -18.13 14.41
CA ALA A 449 13.21 -19.46 14.92
C ALA A 449 11.70 -19.59 15.20
N GLU A 450 11.07 -18.55 15.74
CA GLU A 450 9.61 -18.46 15.94
C GLU A 450 8.90 -18.53 14.58
N ASP A 451 9.38 -17.82 13.56
CA ASP A 451 8.86 -17.85 12.19
C ASP A 451 8.94 -19.26 11.55
N LEU A 452 9.96 -20.05 11.87
CA LEU A 452 10.14 -21.42 11.33
C LEU A 452 9.36 -22.48 12.08
N SER A 453 9.09 -22.29 13.37
CA SER A 453 8.45 -23.32 14.20
C SER A 453 6.95 -23.47 13.94
N GLY A 454 6.30 -22.44 13.39
CA GLY A 454 4.86 -22.49 13.08
C GLY A 454 3.96 -22.80 14.29
N GLU A 455 4.51 -22.69 15.49
CA GLU A 455 3.76 -22.97 16.73
C GLU A 455 2.91 -21.75 17.09
N HIS A 456 1.65 -21.87 16.70
CA HIS A 456 0.57 -21.14 17.33
C HIS A 456 -0.62 -22.04 17.55
#